data_a39a8f3a0241e16cdc673bf30e36738e
#
_entry.id   a39a8f3a0241e16cdc673bf30e36738e
#
_cell.length_a   1.000
_cell.length_b   1.000
_cell.length_c   1.000
_cell.angle_alpha   90.00
_cell.angle_beta   90.00
_cell.angle_gamma   90.00
#
_symmetry.space_group_name_H-M   'P 1'
#
loop_
_entity.id
_entity.type
_entity.pdbx_description
1 polymer ?
#
loop_
_entity_poly.entity_id
_entity_poly.type
_entity_poly.pdbx_seq_one_letter_code
_entity_poly.pdbx_strand_id
1 'polypeptide(L)'
;MSLAQTKETEVSKRLAEMKVPQSGWSAPARKEAYNRLMKMGMSQRRDEYWKYTRPDTLTSGEAIPAAVQKDSEGPIFDELDSHKLVFVDGVYSETLSDGLFLDGAVLELISTTEEVDIHWAKSLYGSLEKNGQTPVARPLAAFNSAFAGEGILLHVKETLSKPISLHYIHGSETSDVILHHVIKVDAGARATILESGAVAARCNMVIEAEIEQGGQLNHIRAQGRDHERRAVTHVFAQLEEHSQFKSFTLTMNGVLTRNETVIDMRGDDSIAHVAGASVGDGDFHHDDTVFITHDALRGESRQVFKKVLRNGATGVFQGKILVKPGAQKTDGYQISQSLLLDDDSQFLAKPELEIYADDVACSHGSTSGAIDEDALFYLRSRGVAADEATNLLTLAFLSEALSEVENEDIAELINARLEGWLKRRR
;
A
#
# COMPACT_ATOMS: atom_id res chain seq x y z
N MET A 1 4.03 -34.28 -4.98
CA MET A 1 4.38 -33.52 -3.76
C MET A 1 3.11 -32.97 -3.14
N SER A 2 3.00 -33.00 -1.81
CA SER A 2 1.88 -32.34 -1.13
C SER A 2 2.06 -30.82 -1.16
N LEU A 3 0.96 -30.06 -1.04
CA LEU A 3 0.99 -28.57 -0.97
C LEU A 3 1.95 -28.06 0.14
N ALA A 4 1.99 -28.72 1.28
CA ALA A 4 2.88 -28.39 2.37
C ALA A 4 4.36 -28.55 2.00
N GLN A 5 4.72 -29.66 1.36
CA GLN A 5 6.10 -29.91 0.91
C GLN A 5 6.58 -28.89 -0.13
N THR A 6 5.69 -28.46 -1.03
CA THR A 6 6.03 -27.44 -2.03
C THR A 6 6.29 -26.08 -1.37
N LYS A 7 5.43 -25.66 -0.43
CA LYS A 7 5.61 -24.42 0.34
C LYS A 7 6.88 -24.43 1.17
N GLU A 8 7.20 -25.53 1.87
CA GLU A 8 8.46 -25.69 2.60
C GLU A 8 9.70 -25.54 1.71
N THR A 9 9.65 -26.12 0.50
CA THR A 9 10.77 -26.04 -0.45
C THR A 9 11.01 -24.59 -0.90
N GLU A 10 9.96 -23.83 -1.22
CA GLU A 10 10.09 -22.44 -1.64
C GLU A 10 10.57 -21.55 -0.50
N VAL A 11 10.06 -21.73 0.72
CA VAL A 11 10.57 -21.05 1.91
C VAL A 11 12.06 -21.32 2.10
N SER A 12 12.48 -22.58 2.02
CA SER A 12 13.89 -22.97 2.23
C SER A 12 14.83 -22.33 1.21
N LYS A 13 14.42 -22.23 -0.05
CA LYS A 13 15.19 -21.53 -1.09
C LYS A 13 15.34 -20.04 -0.78
N ARG A 14 14.24 -19.37 -0.44
CA ARG A 14 14.23 -17.94 -0.15
C ARG A 14 15.08 -17.58 1.07
N LEU A 15 15.10 -18.46 2.07
CA LEU A 15 15.78 -18.24 3.34
C LEU A 15 17.24 -18.72 3.37
N ALA A 16 17.75 -19.35 2.31
CA ALA A 16 19.05 -20.02 2.30
C ALA A 16 20.21 -19.11 2.73
N GLU A 17 20.13 -17.81 2.45
CA GLU A 17 21.18 -16.82 2.75
C GLU A 17 20.78 -15.80 3.82
N MET A 18 19.55 -15.87 4.33
CA MET A 18 19.01 -14.86 5.25
C MET A 18 19.14 -15.30 6.71
N LYS A 19 19.39 -14.32 7.59
CA LYS A 19 19.47 -14.57 9.05
C LYS A 19 18.46 -13.68 9.77
N VAL A 20 17.68 -14.28 10.66
CA VAL A 20 16.83 -13.54 11.58
C VAL A 20 17.71 -12.86 12.62
N PRO A 21 17.61 -11.54 12.85
CA PRO A 21 18.28 -10.86 13.94
C PRO A 21 17.94 -11.50 15.30
N GLN A 22 18.96 -11.77 16.13
CA GLN A 22 18.81 -12.53 17.37
C GLN A 22 18.90 -11.67 18.63
N SER A 23 19.24 -10.39 18.51
CA SER A 23 19.43 -9.44 19.61
C SER A 23 18.51 -8.23 19.49
N GLY A 24 18.45 -7.44 20.56
CA GLY A 24 17.71 -6.19 20.63
C GLY A 24 16.20 -6.35 20.87
N TRP A 25 15.52 -5.23 20.95
CA TRP A 25 14.10 -5.13 21.31
C TRP A 25 13.17 -5.88 20.35
N SER A 26 13.49 -5.95 19.06
CA SER A 26 12.66 -6.57 18.03
C SER A 26 12.83 -8.10 17.90
N ALA A 27 13.91 -8.66 18.45
CA ALA A 27 14.25 -10.09 18.28
C ALA A 27 13.14 -11.08 18.67
N PRO A 28 12.37 -10.88 19.77
CA PRO A 28 11.26 -11.79 20.09
C PRO A 28 10.17 -11.80 19.03
N ALA A 29 9.76 -10.62 18.52
CA ALA A 29 8.74 -10.48 17.48
C ALA A 29 9.21 -11.07 16.15
N ARG A 30 10.48 -10.84 15.78
CA ARG A 30 11.11 -11.41 14.58
C ARG A 30 11.12 -12.95 14.62
N LYS A 31 11.51 -13.53 15.75
CA LYS A 31 11.48 -14.98 15.95
C LYS A 31 10.05 -15.55 15.85
N GLU A 32 9.09 -14.85 16.42
CA GLU A 32 7.67 -15.26 16.32
C GLU A 32 7.17 -15.18 14.87
N ALA A 33 7.49 -14.11 14.15
CA ALA A 33 7.16 -13.94 12.73
C ALA A 33 7.82 -15.05 11.87
N TYR A 34 9.08 -15.36 12.12
CA TYR A 34 9.76 -16.47 11.46
C TYR A 34 9.05 -17.82 11.70
N ASN A 35 8.66 -18.11 12.96
CA ASN A 35 7.93 -19.32 13.28
C ASN A 35 6.55 -19.39 12.58
N ARG A 36 5.85 -18.26 12.47
CA ARG A 36 4.60 -18.18 11.69
C ARG A 36 4.86 -18.46 10.22
N LEU A 37 5.87 -17.83 9.64
CA LEU A 37 6.27 -18.05 8.25
C LEU A 37 6.58 -19.53 7.97
N MET A 38 7.37 -20.16 8.81
CA MET A 38 7.72 -21.59 8.66
C MET A 38 6.49 -22.50 8.74
N LYS A 39 5.52 -22.15 9.56
CA LYS A 39 4.25 -22.88 9.65
C LYS A 39 3.34 -22.68 8.43
N MET A 40 3.26 -21.47 7.92
CA MET A 40 2.40 -21.12 6.78
C MET A 40 3.02 -21.54 5.44
N GLY A 41 4.35 -21.45 5.31
CA GLY A 41 5.04 -21.48 4.02
C GLY A 41 4.82 -20.20 3.21
N MET A 42 5.48 -20.06 2.07
CA MET A 42 5.30 -18.92 1.16
C MET A 42 3.95 -18.97 0.44
N SER A 43 3.48 -17.79 0.00
CA SER A 43 2.27 -17.65 -0.81
C SER A 43 2.37 -18.41 -2.12
N GLN A 44 1.27 -19.01 -2.54
CA GLN A 44 1.14 -19.74 -3.80
C GLN A 44 -0.14 -19.34 -4.53
N ARG A 45 -0.17 -19.46 -5.85
CA ARG A 45 -1.35 -19.18 -6.68
C ARG A 45 -2.64 -19.91 -6.24
N ARG A 46 -2.51 -21.01 -5.50
CA ARG A 46 -3.65 -21.79 -5.00
C ARG A 46 -4.25 -21.21 -3.73
N ASP A 47 -3.55 -20.30 -3.07
CA ASP A 47 -4.07 -19.61 -1.90
C ASP A 47 -5.19 -18.67 -2.36
N GLU A 48 -6.26 -18.56 -1.60
CA GLU A 48 -7.52 -17.94 -2.04
C GLU A 48 -7.33 -16.52 -2.57
N TYR A 49 -6.56 -15.68 -1.85
CA TYR A 49 -6.30 -14.30 -2.23
C TYR A 49 -5.10 -14.11 -3.16
N TRP A 50 -4.50 -15.23 -3.65
CA TRP A 50 -3.47 -15.24 -4.68
C TRP A 50 -3.96 -15.87 -5.99
N LYS A 51 -5.26 -16.17 -6.09
CA LYS A 51 -5.85 -16.80 -7.27
C LYS A 51 -5.68 -15.95 -8.54
N TYR A 52 -5.79 -14.64 -8.40
CA TYR A 52 -5.71 -13.68 -9.51
C TYR A 52 -4.30 -13.11 -9.71
N THR A 53 -3.39 -13.32 -8.76
CA THR A 53 -2.03 -12.75 -8.75
C THR A 53 -1.02 -13.85 -8.52
N ARG A 54 -0.03 -13.99 -9.41
CA ARG A 54 1.02 -15.01 -9.27
C ARG A 54 2.12 -14.50 -8.33
N PRO A 55 2.38 -15.15 -7.18
CA PRO A 55 3.41 -14.72 -6.25
C PRO A 55 4.83 -15.17 -6.61
N ASP A 56 5.01 -15.96 -7.67
CA ASP A 56 6.24 -16.69 -7.97
C ASP A 56 7.49 -15.80 -7.94
N THR A 57 7.40 -14.60 -8.54
CA THR A 57 8.53 -13.65 -8.61
C THR A 57 8.78 -12.90 -7.28
N LEU A 58 7.79 -12.86 -6.39
CA LEU A 58 7.92 -12.31 -5.04
C LEU A 58 8.50 -13.32 -4.05
N THR A 59 8.32 -14.63 -4.33
CA THR A 59 8.70 -15.73 -3.44
C THR A 59 9.96 -16.49 -3.89
N SER A 60 10.45 -16.24 -5.12
CA SER A 60 11.67 -16.86 -5.66
C SER A 60 12.90 -16.55 -4.80
N GLY A 61 13.91 -17.42 -4.85
CA GLY A 61 15.17 -17.23 -4.14
C GLY A 61 15.87 -15.94 -4.53
N GLU A 62 15.94 -15.65 -5.83
CA GLU A 62 16.62 -14.47 -6.38
C GLU A 62 15.62 -13.44 -6.92
N ALA A 63 15.98 -12.16 -6.84
CA ALA A 63 15.25 -11.10 -7.52
C ALA A 63 15.47 -11.18 -9.04
N ILE A 64 14.41 -11.00 -9.81
CA ILE A 64 14.53 -10.80 -11.26
C ILE A 64 15.04 -9.39 -11.49
N PRO A 65 16.10 -9.19 -12.28
CA PRO A 65 16.64 -7.87 -12.53
C PRO A 65 15.59 -6.90 -13.09
N ALA A 66 15.68 -5.66 -12.69
CA ALA A 66 14.91 -4.54 -13.22
C ALA A 66 15.86 -3.40 -13.55
N ALA A 67 15.70 -2.77 -14.69
CA ALA A 67 16.56 -1.67 -15.12
C ALA A 67 16.46 -0.50 -14.13
N VAL A 68 17.61 0.05 -13.76
CA VAL A 68 17.70 1.29 -13.00
C VAL A 68 17.33 2.44 -13.93
N GLN A 69 16.22 3.10 -13.64
CA GLN A 69 15.80 4.25 -14.44
C GLN A 69 16.65 5.48 -14.07
N LYS A 70 17.27 6.09 -15.08
CA LYS A 70 17.84 7.42 -14.95
C LYS A 70 16.72 8.43 -15.13
N ASP A 71 16.19 8.92 -14.02
CA ASP A 71 15.03 9.79 -14.04
C ASP A 71 15.31 11.14 -14.68
N SER A 72 14.45 11.48 -15.64
CA SER A 72 14.30 12.85 -16.14
C SER A 72 13.21 13.64 -15.39
N GLU A 73 12.38 12.97 -14.55
CA GLU A 73 11.36 13.59 -13.71
C GLU A 73 11.76 13.43 -12.24
N GLY A 74 11.76 14.54 -11.50
CA GLY A 74 11.99 14.53 -10.05
C GLY A 74 10.94 13.76 -9.26
N PRO A 75 11.17 13.55 -7.95
CA PRO A 75 10.18 12.98 -7.04
C PRO A 75 8.88 13.79 -7.07
N ILE A 76 7.73 13.10 -7.05
CA ILE A 76 6.42 13.76 -7.20
C ILE A 76 6.12 14.78 -6.09
N PHE A 77 6.66 14.58 -4.89
CA PHE A 77 6.41 15.44 -3.73
C PHE A 77 7.59 16.38 -3.39
N ASP A 78 8.56 16.53 -4.28
CA ASP A 78 9.79 17.30 -4.01
C ASP A 78 9.53 18.81 -3.86
N GLU A 79 8.45 19.32 -4.45
CA GLU A 79 8.04 20.74 -4.35
C GLU A 79 7.31 21.05 -3.03
N LEU A 80 6.88 20.05 -2.29
CA LEU A 80 6.20 20.24 -1.01
C LEU A 80 7.20 20.53 0.11
N ASP A 81 6.86 21.48 0.97
CA ASP A 81 7.60 21.69 2.23
C ASP A 81 7.35 20.52 3.17
N SER A 82 8.25 19.53 3.14
CA SER A 82 8.15 18.27 3.86
C SER A 82 9.47 17.91 4.55
N HIS A 83 9.41 17.06 5.57
CA HIS A 83 10.59 16.45 6.17
C HIS A 83 10.99 15.20 5.37
N LYS A 84 12.11 15.30 4.64
CA LYS A 84 12.50 14.30 3.63
C LYS A 84 13.44 13.24 4.21
N LEU A 85 13.09 11.98 4.02
CA LEU A 85 13.90 10.81 4.34
C LEU A 85 14.11 10.00 3.06
N VAL A 86 15.35 9.72 2.71
CA VAL A 86 15.72 9.04 1.47
C VAL A 86 16.30 7.66 1.76
N PHE A 87 15.81 6.65 1.04
CA PHE A 87 16.32 5.29 1.09
C PHE A 87 16.82 4.90 -0.30
N VAL A 88 18.07 4.46 -0.40
CA VAL A 88 18.68 3.95 -1.63
C VAL A 88 18.80 2.43 -1.51
N ASP A 89 18.15 1.69 -2.40
CA ASP A 89 18.06 0.22 -2.31
C ASP A 89 17.73 -0.27 -0.89
N GLY A 90 16.80 0.42 -0.22
CA GLY A 90 16.33 0.08 1.12
C GLY A 90 17.24 0.51 2.27
N VAL A 91 18.34 1.20 2.02
CA VAL A 91 19.25 1.72 3.06
C VAL A 91 19.04 3.23 3.21
N TYR A 92 18.85 3.68 4.45
CA TYR A 92 18.74 5.11 4.74
C TYR A 92 19.98 5.89 4.31
N SER A 93 19.79 7.02 3.65
CA SER A 93 20.86 7.90 3.21
C SER A 93 20.84 9.20 4.01
N GLU A 94 21.74 9.33 4.97
CA GLU A 94 21.89 10.55 5.77
C GLU A 94 22.21 11.78 4.91
N THR A 95 23.00 11.61 3.85
CA THR A 95 23.44 12.72 2.97
C THR A 95 22.33 13.27 2.07
N LEU A 96 21.29 12.48 1.82
CA LEU A 96 20.15 12.87 0.97
C LEU A 96 18.89 13.20 1.78
N SER A 97 18.94 13.05 3.11
CA SER A 97 17.83 13.24 4.04
C SER A 97 17.98 14.49 4.89
N ASP A 98 16.89 14.96 5.46
CA ASP A 98 16.86 16.12 6.39
C ASP A 98 17.30 15.75 7.82
N GLY A 99 17.73 14.52 8.06
CA GLY A 99 18.09 14.00 9.38
C GLY A 99 16.90 13.41 10.13
N LEU A 100 17.14 12.99 11.38
CA LEU A 100 16.13 12.27 12.18
C LEU A 100 15.49 13.16 13.28
N PHE A 101 15.88 14.40 13.40
CA PHE A 101 15.24 15.33 14.34
C PHE A 101 13.94 15.87 13.74
N LEU A 102 12.85 15.67 14.45
CA LEU A 102 11.52 16.15 14.06
C LEU A 102 10.78 16.67 15.29
N ASP A 103 10.37 17.93 15.24
CA ASP A 103 9.59 18.53 16.32
C ASP A 103 8.20 17.88 16.42
N GLY A 104 7.76 17.58 17.63
CA GLY A 104 6.48 16.90 17.90
C GLY A 104 6.49 15.39 17.71
N ALA A 105 7.62 14.77 17.34
CA ALA A 105 7.72 13.31 17.21
C ALA A 105 9.09 12.76 17.61
N VAL A 106 9.14 11.46 17.88
CA VAL A 106 10.37 10.66 17.92
C VAL A 106 10.49 9.93 16.58
N LEU A 107 11.58 10.19 15.88
CA LEU A 107 11.88 9.56 14.59
C LEU A 107 13.23 8.86 14.68
N GLU A 108 13.22 7.56 14.47
CA GLU A 108 14.39 6.68 14.58
C GLU A 108 14.39 5.68 13.44
N LEU A 109 15.47 4.95 13.26
CA LEU A 109 15.59 3.85 12.29
C LEU A 109 15.70 2.52 13.03
N ILE A 110 15.17 1.46 12.42
CA ILE A 110 15.33 0.11 12.97
C ILE A 110 16.81 -0.21 13.14
N SER A 111 17.62 0.03 12.10
CA SER A 111 19.07 -0.28 12.09
C SER A 111 19.85 0.42 13.20
N THR A 112 19.44 1.62 13.63
CA THR A 112 20.14 2.36 14.68
C THR A 112 19.73 1.99 16.11
N THR A 113 18.62 1.26 16.25
CA THR A 113 18.03 0.91 17.56
C THR A 113 18.13 -0.59 17.88
N GLU A 114 18.69 -1.42 16.99
CA GLU A 114 18.71 -2.89 17.17
C GLU A 114 19.45 -3.38 18.42
N GLU A 115 20.42 -2.62 18.92
CA GLU A 115 21.21 -3.00 20.11
C GLU A 115 20.52 -2.63 21.43
N VAL A 116 19.39 -1.91 21.38
CA VAL A 116 18.67 -1.46 22.58
C VAL A 116 17.70 -2.55 23.04
N ASP A 117 17.67 -2.84 24.35
CA ASP A 117 16.76 -3.86 24.90
C ASP A 117 15.33 -3.37 25.15
N ILE A 118 15.20 -2.06 25.41
CA ILE A 118 13.92 -1.41 25.72
C ILE A 118 13.65 -0.32 24.69
N HIS A 119 12.57 -0.47 23.95
CA HIS A 119 12.15 0.49 22.94
C HIS A 119 10.61 0.56 22.89
N TRP A 120 10.07 1.76 22.60
CA TRP A 120 8.61 1.95 22.53
C TRP A 120 7.95 1.10 21.44
N ALA A 121 8.63 0.90 20.31
CA ALA A 121 8.11 0.12 19.19
C ALA A 121 8.06 -1.40 19.47
N LYS A 122 8.64 -1.89 20.57
CA LYS A 122 8.68 -3.31 20.92
C LYS A 122 7.30 -3.96 21.03
N SER A 123 6.32 -3.22 21.51
CA SER A 123 4.93 -3.71 21.64
C SER A 123 4.17 -3.71 20.33
N LEU A 124 4.59 -2.89 19.35
CA LEU A 124 3.87 -2.67 18.09
C LEU A 124 4.48 -3.46 16.94
N TYR A 125 5.82 -3.52 16.82
CA TYR A 125 6.51 -4.24 15.75
C TYR A 125 6.07 -5.71 15.63
N GLY A 126 5.54 -6.09 14.48
CA GLY A 126 5.05 -7.45 14.20
C GLY A 126 3.74 -7.80 14.92
N SER A 127 3.15 -6.88 15.68
CA SER A 127 1.91 -7.08 16.44
C SER A 127 0.67 -6.96 15.57
N LEU A 128 0.55 -5.88 14.80
CA LEU A 128 -0.57 -5.69 13.90
C LEU A 128 -0.48 -6.66 12.71
N GLU A 129 0.74 -6.93 12.19
CA GLU A 129 0.97 -7.97 11.21
C GLU A 129 0.46 -9.34 11.70
N LYS A 130 0.78 -9.71 12.94
CA LYS A 130 0.31 -10.96 13.57
C LYS A 130 -1.23 -11.01 13.64
N ASN A 131 -1.86 -9.94 14.10
CA ASN A 131 -3.32 -9.85 14.17
C ASN A 131 -3.94 -9.93 12.77
N GLY A 132 -3.32 -9.30 11.79
CA GLY A 132 -3.73 -9.32 10.39
C GLY A 132 -3.57 -10.66 9.66
N GLN A 133 -3.03 -11.71 10.31
CA GLN A 133 -2.96 -13.06 9.73
C GLN A 133 -4.30 -13.82 9.74
N THR A 134 -5.32 -13.26 10.35
CA THR A 134 -6.66 -13.85 10.44
C THR A 134 -7.68 -12.88 9.83
N PRO A 135 -8.62 -13.35 9.02
CA PRO A 135 -8.87 -14.74 8.60
C PRO A 135 -7.97 -15.24 7.46
N VAL A 136 -7.13 -14.41 6.90
CA VAL A 136 -6.30 -14.72 5.73
C VAL A 136 -4.82 -14.68 6.09
N ALA A 137 -4.12 -15.79 5.84
CA ALA A 137 -2.68 -15.87 6.04
C ALA A 137 -1.92 -14.97 5.05
N ARG A 138 -0.96 -14.18 5.57
CA ARG A 138 -0.10 -13.27 4.80
C ARG A 138 1.39 -13.60 5.00
N PRO A 139 1.86 -14.70 4.38
CA PRO A 139 3.24 -15.16 4.59
C PRO A 139 4.31 -14.14 4.25
N LEU A 140 4.08 -13.31 3.21
CA LEU A 140 5.04 -12.26 2.80
C LEU A 140 5.12 -11.13 3.84
N ALA A 141 4.06 -10.84 4.61
CA ALA A 141 4.12 -9.92 5.72
C ALA A 141 4.89 -10.51 6.91
N ALA A 142 4.65 -11.78 7.25
CA ALA A 142 5.42 -12.49 8.28
C ALA A 142 6.91 -12.61 7.90
N PHE A 143 7.21 -12.84 6.61
CA PHE A 143 8.57 -12.80 6.08
C PHE A 143 9.20 -11.43 6.30
N ASN A 144 8.49 -10.35 6.01
CA ASN A 144 8.96 -8.99 6.26
C ASN A 144 9.28 -8.78 7.75
N SER A 145 8.32 -9.05 8.64
CA SER A 145 8.51 -8.87 10.09
C SER A 145 9.69 -9.69 10.64
N ALA A 146 10.02 -10.83 10.03
CA ALA A 146 11.16 -11.65 10.45
C ALA A 146 12.51 -11.08 10.00
N PHE A 147 12.58 -10.48 8.79
CA PHE A 147 13.85 -10.21 8.12
C PHE A 147 14.12 -8.74 7.79
N ALA A 148 13.19 -7.82 7.99
CA ALA A 148 13.43 -6.41 7.68
C ALA A 148 14.59 -5.86 8.52
N GLY A 149 15.64 -5.37 7.84
CA GLY A 149 16.80 -4.77 8.50
C GLY A 149 16.71 -3.25 8.63
N GLU A 150 15.74 -2.63 7.94
CA GLU A 150 15.61 -1.17 7.92
C GLU A 150 14.14 -0.73 7.90
N GLY A 151 13.91 0.52 8.29
CA GLY A 151 12.63 1.19 8.29
C GLY A 151 12.57 2.28 9.34
N ILE A 152 11.58 3.17 9.24
CA ILE A 152 11.38 4.21 10.24
C ILE A 152 10.59 3.71 11.44
N LEU A 153 10.93 4.22 12.60
CA LEU A 153 10.19 4.11 13.85
C LEU A 153 9.72 5.52 14.20
N LEU A 154 8.45 5.80 13.94
CA LEU A 154 7.85 7.12 14.10
C LEU A 154 6.81 7.11 15.22
N HIS A 155 7.08 7.87 16.28
CA HIS A 155 6.11 8.10 17.35
C HIS A 155 5.69 9.57 17.34
N VAL A 156 4.51 9.85 16.81
CA VAL A 156 3.92 11.19 16.68
C VAL A 156 3.23 11.53 17.98
N LYS A 157 3.77 12.51 18.71
CA LYS A 157 3.27 12.96 20.02
C LYS A 157 2.38 14.18 19.91
N GLU A 158 2.62 15.02 18.89
CA GLU A 158 1.88 16.23 18.61
C GLU A 158 1.55 16.32 17.12
N THR A 159 0.66 17.21 16.75
CA THR A 159 0.35 17.43 15.33
C THR A 159 1.57 17.96 14.59
N LEU A 160 2.05 17.24 13.59
CA LEU A 160 3.19 17.64 12.79
C LEU A 160 2.82 18.79 11.86
N SER A 161 3.68 19.80 11.81
CA SER A 161 3.49 20.97 10.97
C SER A 161 3.74 20.72 9.48
N LYS A 162 4.52 19.68 9.16
CA LYS A 162 4.89 19.29 7.80
C LYS A 162 4.69 17.79 7.60
N PRO A 163 4.37 17.37 6.36
CA PRO A 163 4.41 15.95 6.00
C PRO A 163 5.81 15.36 6.15
N ILE A 164 5.89 14.05 6.43
CA ILE A 164 7.12 13.27 6.31
C ILE A 164 7.13 12.62 4.93
N SER A 165 8.16 12.89 4.13
CA SER A 165 8.32 12.36 2.78
C SER A 165 9.36 11.25 2.76
N LEU A 166 8.94 10.01 2.54
CA LEU A 166 9.78 8.85 2.32
C LEU A 166 10.04 8.73 0.81
N HIS A 167 11.27 9.02 0.40
CA HIS A 167 11.66 8.93 -0.99
C HIS A 167 12.56 7.72 -1.21
N TYR A 168 12.18 6.86 -2.14
CA TYR A 168 12.89 5.63 -2.46
C TYR A 168 13.62 5.76 -3.79
N ILE A 169 14.89 5.33 -3.80
CA ILE A 169 15.75 5.34 -4.98
C ILE A 169 16.21 3.91 -5.26
N HIS A 170 15.89 3.44 -6.47
CA HIS A 170 16.39 2.18 -7.01
C HIS A 170 17.78 2.41 -7.63
N GLY A 171 18.83 1.86 -7.05
CA GLY A 171 20.22 2.06 -7.46
C GLY A 171 20.88 0.83 -8.07
N SER A 172 20.37 -0.40 -7.80
CA SER A 172 20.94 -1.66 -8.28
C SER A 172 19.91 -2.53 -8.99
N GLU A 173 20.19 -2.97 -10.21
CA GLU A 173 19.29 -3.79 -11.04
C GLU A 173 18.81 -5.08 -10.37
N THR A 174 19.52 -5.59 -9.38
CA THR A 174 19.20 -6.84 -8.66
C THR A 174 18.81 -6.61 -7.21
N SER A 175 18.52 -5.38 -6.82
CA SER A 175 18.17 -5.06 -5.42
C SER A 175 16.91 -5.80 -4.96
N ASP A 176 16.97 -6.35 -3.75
CA ASP A 176 15.89 -7.09 -3.09
C ASP A 176 15.70 -6.52 -1.69
N VAL A 177 14.71 -5.66 -1.54
CA VAL A 177 14.58 -4.79 -0.38
C VAL A 177 13.43 -5.24 0.52
N ILE A 178 13.68 -5.26 1.83
CA ILE A 178 12.70 -5.54 2.86
C ILE A 178 12.70 -4.36 3.85
N LEU A 179 11.63 -3.57 3.85
CA LEU A 179 11.46 -2.42 4.74
C LEU A 179 10.27 -2.62 5.68
N HIS A 180 10.42 -2.23 6.94
CA HIS A 180 9.35 -2.30 7.94
C HIS A 180 9.24 -0.97 8.68
N HIS A 181 8.15 -0.25 8.47
CA HIS A 181 7.89 1.03 9.13
C HIS A 181 6.89 0.82 10.28
N VAL A 182 7.19 1.42 11.43
CA VAL A 182 6.31 1.40 12.60
C VAL A 182 5.91 2.83 12.93
N ILE A 183 4.62 3.09 12.97
CA ILE A 183 4.06 4.41 13.21
C ILE A 183 3.10 4.33 14.39
N LYS A 184 3.32 5.17 15.38
CA LYS A 184 2.39 5.39 16.49
C LYS A 184 1.95 6.85 16.48
N VAL A 185 0.65 7.08 16.53
CA VAL A 185 0.06 8.42 16.62
C VAL A 185 -0.67 8.52 17.94
N ASP A 186 -0.16 9.37 18.84
CA ASP A 186 -0.76 9.59 20.16
C ASP A 186 -2.13 10.29 20.06
N ALA A 187 -2.87 10.27 21.14
CA ALA A 187 -4.22 10.82 21.21
C ALA A 187 -4.29 12.29 20.75
N GLY A 188 -5.16 12.56 19.77
CA GLY A 188 -5.36 13.88 19.19
C GLY A 188 -4.24 14.39 18.27
N ALA A 189 -3.12 13.68 18.15
CA ALA A 189 -2.02 14.05 17.26
C ALA A 189 -2.35 13.77 15.79
N ARG A 190 -1.65 14.44 14.86
CA ARG A 190 -1.87 14.28 13.42
C ARG A 190 -0.56 14.20 12.66
N ALA A 191 -0.51 13.32 11.65
CA ALA A 191 0.62 13.22 10.75
C ALA A 191 0.18 12.91 9.31
N THR A 192 0.99 13.33 8.35
CA THR A 192 0.89 12.94 6.94
C THR A 192 2.19 12.29 6.52
N ILE A 193 2.10 11.09 5.96
CA ILE A 193 3.23 10.36 5.37
C ILE A 193 3.06 10.34 3.85
N LEU A 194 4.09 10.77 3.15
CA LEU A 194 4.18 10.73 1.70
C LEU A 194 5.23 9.70 1.31
N GLU A 195 4.89 8.79 0.42
CA GLU A 195 5.84 7.82 -0.12
C GLU A 195 5.97 8.00 -1.64
N SER A 196 7.18 8.03 -2.15
CA SER A 196 7.43 8.19 -3.60
C SER A 196 8.66 7.43 -4.07
N GLY A 197 8.70 7.14 -5.36
CA GLY A 197 9.84 6.51 -6.02
C GLY A 197 9.74 5.00 -6.18
N ALA A 198 10.76 4.42 -6.82
CA ALA A 198 10.91 2.97 -6.98
C ALA A 198 11.86 2.46 -5.90
N VAL A 199 11.41 1.52 -5.08
CA VAL A 199 12.18 1.02 -3.93
C VAL A 199 13.35 0.14 -4.40
N ALA A 200 13.10 -0.77 -5.35
CA ALA A 200 14.03 -1.81 -5.76
C ALA A 200 13.52 -2.58 -6.99
N ALA A 201 14.33 -3.49 -7.53
CA ALA A 201 13.91 -4.48 -8.51
C ALA A 201 12.81 -5.38 -7.91
N ARG A 202 13.02 -5.85 -6.67
CA ARG A 202 12.00 -6.52 -5.85
C ARG A 202 11.92 -5.85 -4.49
N CYS A 203 10.70 -5.57 -4.02
CA CYS A 203 10.52 -5.05 -2.67
C CYS A 203 9.38 -5.72 -1.91
N ASN A 204 9.57 -5.84 -0.60
CA ASN A 204 8.57 -6.24 0.36
C ASN A 204 8.54 -5.21 1.49
N MET A 205 7.44 -4.49 1.61
CA MET A 205 7.29 -3.41 2.58
C MET A 205 6.13 -3.69 3.52
N VAL A 206 6.32 -3.35 4.79
CA VAL A 206 5.27 -3.36 5.81
C VAL A 206 5.23 -2.00 6.49
N ILE A 207 4.02 -1.50 6.72
CA ILE A 207 3.72 -0.40 7.63
C ILE A 207 2.79 -0.94 8.72
N GLU A 208 3.16 -0.78 9.98
CA GLU A 208 2.26 -0.97 11.11
C GLU A 208 1.94 0.38 11.74
N ALA A 209 0.65 0.73 11.82
CA ALA A 209 0.18 2.02 12.32
C ALA A 209 -0.83 1.83 13.47
N GLU A 210 -0.49 2.29 14.66
CA GLU A 210 -1.39 2.42 15.80
C GLU A 210 -1.83 3.88 15.94
N ILE A 211 -3.15 4.13 15.92
CA ILE A 211 -3.70 5.46 15.97
C ILE A 211 -4.62 5.56 17.18
N GLU A 212 -4.15 6.29 18.20
CA GLU A 212 -4.86 6.44 19.46
C GLU A 212 -6.07 7.37 19.33
N GLN A 213 -6.84 7.50 20.39
CA GLN A 213 -8.09 8.25 20.43
C GLN A 213 -7.96 9.66 19.81
N GLY A 214 -8.79 9.95 18.80
CA GLY A 214 -8.81 11.24 18.10
C GLY A 214 -7.56 11.50 17.25
N GLY A 215 -6.60 10.58 17.22
CA GLY A 215 -5.41 10.68 16.37
C GLY A 215 -5.76 10.57 14.88
N GLN A 216 -4.94 11.15 14.01
CA GLN A 216 -5.17 11.13 12.56
C GLN A 216 -3.87 10.83 11.80
N LEU A 217 -3.94 9.87 10.88
CA LEU A 217 -2.84 9.54 9.98
C LEU A 217 -3.33 9.57 8.54
N ASN A 218 -2.73 10.46 7.74
CA ASN A 218 -2.87 10.46 6.30
C ASN A 218 -1.64 9.80 5.66
N HIS A 219 -1.87 8.81 4.79
CA HIS A 219 -0.83 8.08 4.09
C HIS A 219 -1.06 8.19 2.58
N ILE A 220 -0.11 8.77 1.86
CA ILE A 220 -0.22 8.98 0.41
C ILE A 220 1.01 8.40 -0.27
N ARG A 221 0.79 7.44 -1.16
CA ARG A 221 1.84 6.75 -1.88
C ARG A 221 1.71 6.97 -3.38
N ALA A 222 2.79 7.38 -4.02
CA ALA A 222 2.90 7.43 -5.47
C ALA A 222 3.96 6.40 -5.93
N GLN A 223 3.48 5.26 -6.40
CA GLN A 223 4.34 4.17 -6.85
C GLN A 223 4.55 4.21 -8.36
N GLY A 224 5.79 4.17 -8.73
CA GLY A 224 6.19 3.81 -10.07
C GLY A 224 6.10 4.90 -11.10
N ARG A 225 6.46 4.43 -12.19
CA ARG A 225 6.64 4.94 -13.51
C ARG A 225 6.72 3.72 -14.40
N ASP A 226 7.29 3.80 -15.56
CA ASP A 226 7.63 2.65 -16.42
C ASP A 226 8.80 1.85 -15.81
N HIS A 227 8.57 1.21 -14.69
CA HIS A 227 9.59 0.48 -13.94
C HIS A 227 9.22 -1.01 -13.83
N GLU A 228 10.17 -1.88 -14.13
CA GLU A 228 9.98 -3.34 -14.11
C GLU A 228 9.91 -3.96 -12.70
N ARG A 229 9.53 -3.17 -11.72
CA ARG A 229 9.48 -3.60 -10.32
C ARG A 229 8.51 -4.74 -10.06
N ARG A 230 8.86 -5.50 -9.04
CA ARG A 230 7.98 -6.49 -8.40
C ARG A 230 7.85 -6.13 -6.93
N ALA A 231 6.68 -5.67 -6.55
CA ALA A 231 6.45 -5.12 -5.23
C ALA A 231 5.28 -5.80 -4.51
N VAL A 232 5.47 -6.10 -3.24
CA VAL A 232 4.38 -6.38 -2.31
C VAL A 232 4.49 -5.42 -1.12
N THR A 233 3.38 -4.76 -0.83
CA THR A 233 3.29 -3.83 0.31
C THR A 233 2.13 -4.22 1.20
N HIS A 234 2.32 -4.09 2.52
CA HIS A 234 1.27 -4.33 3.49
C HIS A 234 1.17 -3.12 4.41
N VAL A 235 -0.04 -2.67 4.64
CA VAL A 235 -0.35 -1.67 5.66
C VAL A 235 -1.29 -2.32 6.67
N PHE A 236 -0.88 -2.38 7.92
CA PHE A 236 -1.70 -2.81 9.05
C PHE A 236 -2.00 -1.60 9.91
N ALA A 237 -3.27 -1.27 10.10
CA ALA A 237 -3.66 -0.15 10.94
C ALA A 237 -4.66 -0.58 12.02
N GLN A 238 -4.50 -0.02 13.21
CA GLN A 238 -5.44 -0.16 14.32
C GLN A 238 -5.95 1.22 14.73
N LEU A 239 -7.26 1.35 14.82
CA LEU A 239 -7.95 2.61 15.06
C LEU A 239 -8.70 2.56 16.38
N GLU A 240 -8.39 3.51 17.28
CA GLU A 240 -9.09 3.72 18.52
C GLU A 240 -10.25 4.75 18.37
N GLU A 241 -10.93 5.09 19.43
CA GLU A 241 -12.11 5.96 19.44
C GLU A 241 -11.85 7.32 18.74
N HIS A 242 -12.75 7.74 17.85
CA HIS A 242 -12.67 8.98 17.08
C HIS A 242 -11.39 9.14 16.23
N SER A 243 -10.60 8.09 16.06
CA SER A 243 -9.38 8.14 15.26
C SER A 243 -9.66 8.05 13.76
N GLN A 244 -8.71 8.49 12.95
CA GLN A 244 -8.84 8.52 11.50
C GLN A 244 -7.59 7.99 10.81
N PHE A 245 -7.80 7.08 9.85
CA PHE A 245 -6.78 6.66 8.90
C PHE A 245 -7.29 6.86 7.48
N LYS A 246 -6.57 7.67 6.69
CA LYS A 246 -6.84 7.84 5.26
C LYS A 246 -5.61 7.47 4.46
N SER A 247 -5.79 6.58 3.48
CA SER A 247 -4.71 6.14 2.62
C SER A 247 -5.12 6.27 1.15
N PHE A 248 -4.24 6.87 0.35
CA PHE A 248 -4.37 6.93 -1.09
C PHE A 248 -3.12 6.38 -1.77
N THR A 249 -3.28 5.53 -2.78
CA THR A 249 -2.16 5.00 -3.56
C THR A 249 -2.36 5.25 -5.05
N LEU A 250 -1.42 5.99 -5.66
CA LEU A 250 -1.26 6.04 -7.11
C LEU A 250 -0.30 4.94 -7.54
N THR A 251 -0.70 4.09 -8.48
CA THR A 251 0.18 3.08 -9.09
C THR A 251 0.22 3.26 -10.61
N MET A 252 1.42 3.50 -11.12
CA MET A 252 1.66 3.64 -12.56
C MET A 252 2.60 2.52 -12.99
N ASN A 253 2.15 1.68 -13.91
CA ASN A 253 2.88 0.55 -14.46
C ASN A 253 3.65 -0.31 -13.40
N GLY A 254 4.38 -1.27 -13.84
CA GLY A 254 5.11 -2.24 -13.03
C GLY A 254 4.73 -3.65 -13.44
N VAL A 255 5.69 -4.56 -13.49
CA VAL A 255 5.43 -5.95 -13.88
C VAL A 255 4.50 -6.64 -12.88
N LEU A 256 4.73 -6.37 -11.59
CA LEU A 256 3.85 -6.86 -10.53
C LEU A 256 3.85 -5.89 -9.35
N THR A 257 2.68 -5.39 -8.98
CA THR A 257 2.50 -4.62 -7.75
C THR A 257 1.28 -5.16 -7.01
N ARG A 258 1.47 -5.57 -5.76
CA ARG A 258 0.37 -5.96 -4.88
C ARG A 258 0.40 -5.10 -3.61
N ASN A 259 -0.68 -4.38 -3.38
CA ASN A 259 -0.87 -3.58 -2.17
C ASN A 259 -1.94 -4.26 -1.30
N GLU A 260 -1.59 -4.59 -0.06
CA GLU A 260 -2.54 -5.10 0.92
C GLU A 260 -2.72 -4.09 2.05
N THR A 261 -3.96 -3.78 2.39
CA THR A 261 -4.29 -2.94 3.54
C THR A 261 -5.23 -3.70 4.46
N VAL A 262 -4.89 -3.79 5.73
CA VAL A 262 -5.67 -4.48 6.77
C VAL A 262 -5.90 -3.51 7.91
N ILE A 263 -7.16 -3.18 8.16
CA ILE A 263 -7.54 -2.21 9.19
C ILE A 263 -8.45 -2.86 10.22
N ASP A 264 -8.15 -2.63 11.50
CA ASP A 264 -8.94 -3.07 12.64
C ASP A 264 -9.50 -1.82 13.37
N MET A 265 -10.78 -1.56 13.21
CA MET A 265 -11.49 -0.41 13.80
C MET A 265 -12.07 -0.83 15.15
N ARG A 266 -11.32 -0.55 16.22
CA ARG A 266 -11.64 -0.97 17.60
C ARG A 266 -12.36 0.07 18.44
N GLY A 267 -12.22 1.32 18.05
CA GLY A 267 -12.84 2.43 18.77
C GLY A 267 -14.11 2.95 18.09
N ASP A 268 -15.04 3.43 18.88
CA ASP A 268 -16.27 4.07 18.41
C ASP A 268 -15.97 5.29 17.54
N ASP A 269 -16.83 5.56 16.56
CA ASP A 269 -16.75 6.73 15.69
C ASP A 269 -15.42 6.86 14.93
N SER A 270 -14.68 5.75 14.73
CA SER A 270 -13.45 5.74 13.95
C SER A 270 -13.71 5.76 12.43
N ILE A 271 -12.77 6.31 11.66
CA ILE A 271 -12.88 6.51 10.21
C ILE A 271 -11.71 5.87 9.49
N ALA A 272 -12.01 5.03 8.48
CA ALA A 272 -11.01 4.36 7.66
C ALA A 272 -11.32 4.52 6.17
N HIS A 273 -10.58 5.40 5.46
CA HIS A 273 -10.70 5.54 4.00
C HIS A 273 -9.47 4.98 3.31
N VAL A 274 -9.67 4.10 2.36
CA VAL A 274 -8.60 3.53 1.53
C VAL A 274 -8.97 3.70 0.06
N ALA A 275 -8.20 4.50 -0.64
CA ALA A 275 -8.44 4.80 -2.04
C ALA A 275 -7.22 4.51 -2.91
N GLY A 276 -7.44 4.29 -4.18
CA GLY A 276 -6.37 4.08 -5.13
C GLY A 276 -6.77 4.39 -6.56
N ALA A 277 -5.81 4.98 -7.28
CA ALA A 277 -5.87 5.16 -8.72
C ALA A 277 -4.73 4.38 -9.37
N SER A 278 -5.00 3.64 -10.44
CA SER A 278 -3.94 2.96 -11.16
C SER A 278 -4.11 3.07 -12.66
N VAL A 279 -2.96 3.17 -13.33
CA VAL A 279 -2.89 3.21 -14.80
C VAL A 279 -1.89 2.17 -15.26
N GLY A 280 -2.33 1.27 -16.12
CA GLY A 280 -1.56 0.13 -16.62
C GLY A 280 -1.53 0.02 -18.13
N ASP A 281 -0.34 -0.29 -18.66
CA ASP A 281 -0.08 -0.41 -20.08
C ASP A 281 0.88 -1.57 -20.35
N GLY A 282 0.46 -2.54 -21.15
CA GLY A 282 1.26 -3.73 -21.46
C GLY A 282 1.32 -4.74 -20.29
N ASP A 283 2.52 -5.20 -19.94
CA ASP A 283 2.71 -6.25 -18.93
C ASP A 283 2.41 -5.83 -17.47
N PHE A 284 1.68 -4.76 -17.28
CA PHE A 284 1.26 -4.31 -15.97
C PHE A 284 0.33 -5.34 -15.29
N HIS A 285 0.65 -5.68 -14.03
CA HIS A 285 -0.24 -6.43 -13.15
C HIS A 285 -0.32 -5.74 -11.79
N HIS A 286 -1.49 -5.23 -11.44
CA HIS A 286 -1.70 -4.52 -10.19
C HIS A 286 -2.87 -5.11 -9.40
N ASP A 287 -2.63 -5.47 -8.14
CA ASP A 287 -3.59 -6.05 -7.22
C ASP A 287 -3.70 -5.17 -5.96
N ASP A 288 -4.87 -4.61 -5.71
CA ASP A 288 -5.23 -3.99 -4.44
C ASP A 288 -6.10 -4.96 -3.64
N THR A 289 -5.66 -5.31 -2.44
CA THR A 289 -6.38 -6.17 -1.49
C THR A 289 -6.63 -5.39 -0.20
N VAL A 290 -7.89 -5.17 0.16
CA VAL A 290 -8.26 -4.35 1.33
C VAL A 290 -9.20 -5.09 2.24
N PHE A 291 -8.83 -5.21 3.52
CA PHE A 291 -9.64 -5.81 4.58
C PHE A 291 -9.89 -4.78 5.66
N ILE A 292 -11.15 -4.47 5.94
CA ILE A 292 -11.53 -3.57 7.03
C ILE A 292 -12.47 -4.31 7.97
N THR A 293 -12.08 -4.39 9.24
CA THR A 293 -12.90 -4.99 10.31
C THR A 293 -13.47 -3.89 11.19
N HIS A 294 -14.79 -3.81 11.27
CA HIS A 294 -15.50 -2.97 12.21
C HIS A 294 -15.79 -3.78 13.48
N ASP A 295 -15.23 -3.35 14.61
CA ASP A 295 -15.37 -4.00 15.93
C ASP A 295 -15.93 -3.06 17.00
N ALA A 296 -16.42 -1.86 16.60
CA ALA A 296 -16.93 -0.82 17.47
C ALA A 296 -18.15 -0.12 16.84
N LEU A 297 -18.78 0.77 17.59
CA LEU A 297 -20.01 1.46 17.17
C LEU A 297 -19.72 2.60 16.20
N ARG A 298 -20.61 2.84 15.22
CA ARG A 298 -20.61 4.02 14.34
C ARG A 298 -19.31 4.21 13.54
N GLY A 299 -18.57 3.12 13.28
CA GLY A 299 -17.38 3.19 12.42
C GLY A 299 -17.76 3.48 10.97
N GLU A 300 -17.00 4.35 10.29
CA GLU A 300 -17.14 4.64 8.88
C GLU A 300 -15.96 4.09 8.08
N SER A 301 -16.24 3.36 6.99
CA SER A 301 -15.19 2.95 6.07
C SER A 301 -15.57 3.17 4.61
N ARG A 302 -14.57 3.61 3.81
CA ARG A 302 -14.70 3.77 2.37
C ARG A 302 -13.52 3.12 1.66
N GLN A 303 -13.84 2.37 0.60
CA GLN A 303 -12.84 1.78 -0.30
C GLN A 303 -13.17 2.24 -1.72
N VAL A 304 -12.32 3.08 -2.32
CA VAL A 304 -12.57 3.68 -3.64
C VAL A 304 -11.39 3.40 -4.57
N PHE A 305 -11.58 2.51 -5.55
CA PHE A 305 -10.52 2.12 -6.47
C PHE A 305 -10.90 2.32 -7.92
N LYS A 306 -10.05 3.04 -8.66
CA LYS A 306 -10.20 3.31 -10.09
C LYS A 306 -8.98 2.79 -10.84
N LYS A 307 -9.22 2.00 -11.89
CA LYS A 307 -8.14 1.42 -12.71
C LYS A 307 -8.37 1.71 -14.19
N VAL A 308 -7.37 2.23 -14.87
CA VAL A 308 -7.36 2.43 -16.33
C VAL A 308 -6.34 1.47 -16.92
N LEU A 309 -6.78 0.60 -17.80
CA LEU A 309 -5.99 -0.52 -18.32
C LEU A 309 -6.01 -0.55 -19.84
N ARG A 310 -4.83 -0.79 -20.44
CA ARG A 310 -4.69 -0.95 -21.90
C ARG A 310 -3.54 -1.87 -22.26
N ASN A 311 -3.55 -2.35 -23.51
CA ASN A 311 -2.51 -3.19 -24.13
C ASN A 311 -2.25 -4.49 -23.35
N GLY A 312 -3.32 -5.13 -22.85
CA GLY A 312 -3.25 -6.40 -22.12
C GLY A 312 -2.96 -6.28 -20.63
N ALA A 313 -2.99 -5.07 -20.06
CA ALA A 313 -2.79 -4.86 -18.64
C ALA A 313 -3.85 -5.56 -17.77
N THR A 314 -3.46 -6.03 -16.60
CA THR A 314 -4.35 -6.70 -15.65
C THR A 314 -4.45 -5.92 -14.35
N GLY A 315 -5.67 -5.54 -13.99
CA GLY A 315 -6.02 -4.99 -12.69
C GLY A 315 -6.79 -5.99 -11.83
N VAL A 316 -6.47 -6.05 -10.55
CA VAL A 316 -7.17 -6.88 -9.57
C VAL A 316 -7.63 -6.00 -8.42
N PHE A 317 -8.83 -6.23 -7.93
CA PHE A 317 -9.32 -5.67 -6.67
C PHE A 317 -9.93 -6.79 -5.82
N GLN A 318 -9.48 -6.89 -4.58
CA GLN A 318 -10.05 -7.83 -3.60
C GLN A 318 -10.35 -7.05 -2.33
N GLY A 319 -11.62 -6.91 -1.99
CA GLY A 319 -12.03 -6.11 -0.85
C GLY A 319 -12.92 -6.89 0.10
N LYS A 320 -12.70 -6.74 1.41
CA LYS A 320 -13.57 -7.32 2.44
C LYS A 320 -13.90 -6.28 3.50
N ILE A 321 -15.18 -6.14 3.79
CA ILE A 321 -15.68 -5.44 4.97
C ILE A 321 -16.27 -6.50 5.90
N LEU A 322 -15.69 -6.63 7.09
CA LEU A 322 -16.18 -7.48 8.16
C LEU A 322 -16.80 -6.61 9.27
N VAL A 323 -18.10 -6.78 9.52
CA VAL A 323 -18.81 -6.08 10.60
C VAL A 323 -19.13 -7.08 11.70
N LYS A 324 -18.50 -6.93 12.87
CA LYS A 324 -18.71 -7.81 14.02
C LYS A 324 -20.07 -7.55 14.71
N PRO A 325 -20.60 -8.49 15.51
CA PRO A 325 -21.94 -8.38 16.10
C PRO A 325 -22.18 -7.11 16.91
N GLY A 326 -21.13 -6.58 17.58
CA GLY A 326 -21.20 -5.35 18.39
C GLY A 326 -21.11 -4.05 17.58
N ALA A 327 -20.68 -4.10 16.31
CA ALA A 327 -20.40 -2.93 15.50
C ALA A 327 -21.67 -2.34 14.84
N GLN A 328 -22.61 -1.92 15.67
CA GLN A 328 -23.86 -1.30 15.22
C GLN A 328 -23.62 0.11 14.67
N LYS A 329 -24.49 0.56 13.76
CA LYS A 329 -24.41 1.85 13.08
C LYS A 329 -23.15 2.00 12.19
N THR A 330 -22.55 0.90 11.79
CA THR A 330 -21.47 0.91 10.80
C THR A 330 -21.96 1.46 9.45
N ASP A 331 -21.18 2.38 8.85
CA ASP A 331 -21.33 2.81 7.47
C ASP A 331 -20.11 2.31 6.66
N GLY A 332 -20.34 1.28 5.83
CA GLY A 332 -19.30 0.61 5.06
C GLY A 332 -19.56 0.71 3.56
N TYR A 333 -18.70 1.42 2.81
CA TYR A 333 -18.82 1.57 1.38
C TYR A 333 -17.60 1.05 0.63
N GLN A 334 -17.83 0.22 -0.40
CA GLN A 334 -16.77 -0.32 -1.23
C GLN A 334 -17.12 -0.21 -2.71
N ILE A 335 -16.28 0.48 -3.48
CA ILE A 335 -16.42 0.57 -4.92
C ILE A 335 -15.09 0.32 -5.64
N SER A 336 -15.13 -0.53 -6.66
CA SER A 336 -13.99 -0.75 -7.54
C SER A 336 -14.43 -0.68 -8.99
N GLN A 337 -13.81 0.20 -9.76
CA GLN A 337 -14.20 0.42 -11.14
C GLN A 337 -12.98 0.41 -12.06
N SER A 338 -13.18 -0.12 -13.27
CA SER A 338 -12.14 -0.10 -14.29
C SER A 338 -12.66 0.49 -15.60
N LEU A 339 -11.78 1.24 -16.26
CA LEU A 339 -11.92 1.68 -17.63
C LEU A 339 -10.95 0.88 -18.49
N LEU A 340 -11.48 0.00 -19.33
CA LEU A 340 -10.70 -0.79 -20.27
C LEU A 340 -10.64 -0.05 -21.60
N LEU A 341 -9.43 0.23 -22.08
CA LEU A 341 -9.20 0.97 -23.31
C LEU A 341 -9.02 0.06 -24.54
N ASP A 342 -9.05 -1.27 -24.34
CA ASP A 342 -8.98 -2.31 -25.36
C ASP A 342 -9.58 -3.62 -24.84
N ASP A 343 -9.71 -4.60 -25.76
CA ASP A 343 -10.31 -5.91 -25.48
C ASP A 343 -9.34 -6.92 -24.84
N ASP A 344 -8.04 -6.64 -24.83
CA ASP A 344 -7.01 -7.54 -24.30
C ASP A 344 -6.78 -7.33 -22.80
N SER A 345 -7.14 -6.16 -22.27
CA SER A 345 -6.99 -5.80 -20.87
C SER A 345 -8.06 -6.44 -19.98
N GLN A 346 -7.72 -6.71 -18.73
CA GLN A 346 -8.60 -7.44 -17.80
C GLN A 346 -8.71 -6.74 -16.45
N PHE A 347 -9.93 -6.72 -15.91
CA PHE A 347 -10.18 -6.36 -14.53
C PHE A 347 -10.88 -7.50 -13.79
N LEU A 348 -10.28 -7.92 -12.67
CA LEU A 348 -10.74 -9.01 -11.83
C LEU A 348 -11.11 -8.46 -10.45
N ALA A 349 -12.37 -8.59 -10.07
CA ALA A 349 -12.85 -8.05 -8.79
C ALA A 349 -13.44 -9.15 -7.90
N LYS A 350 -13.11 -9.07 -6.60
CA LYS A 350 -13.66 -9.93 -5.55
C LYS A 350 -14.09 -9.05 -4.35
N PRO A 351 -15.24 -8.35 -4.44
CA PRO A 351 -15.78 -7.62 -3.29
C PRO A 351 -16.51 -8.59 -2.35
N GLU A 352 -16.28 -8.45 -1.03
CA GLU A 352 -16.89 -9.29 0.00
C GLU A 352 -17.45 -8.44 1.14
N LEU A 353 -18.67 -8.76 1.59
CA LEU A 353 -19.29 -8.23 2.80
C LEU A 353 -19.62 -9.38 3.74
N GLU A 354 -19.17 -9.31 4.98
CA GLU A 354 -19.47 -10.27 6.03
C GLU A 354 -20.02 -9.50 7.24
N ILE A 355 -21.33 -9.54 7.43
CA ILE A 355 -22.03 -8.63 8.35
C ILE A 355 -22.75 -9.44 9.41
N TYR A 356 -22.41 -9.18 10.68
CA TYR A 356 -23.01 -9.83 11.85
C TYR A 356 -23.76 -8.86 12.77
N ALA A 357 -23.93 -7.60 12.35
CA ALA A 357 -24.73 -6.58 13.05
C ALA A 357 -26.00 -6.27 12.25
N ASP A 358 -27.08 -5.86 12.94
CA ASP A 358 -28.39 -5.67 12.31
C ASP A 358 -28.62 -4.24 11.80
N ASP A 359 -28.12 -3.23 12.51
CA ASP A 359 -28.34 -1.82 12.22
C ASP A 359 -27.09 -1.20 11.57
N VAL A 360 -26.92 -1.45 10.28
CA VAL A 360 -25.76 -1.01 9.49
C VAL A 360 -26.16 -0.52 8.10
N ALA A 361 -25.34 0.34 7.51
CA ALA A 361 -25.43 0.78 6.12
C ALA A 361 -24.17 0.30 5.39
N CYS A 362 -24.23 -0.87 4.76
CA CYS A 362 -23.09 -1.43 4.03
C CYS A 362 -23.46 -1.71 2.59
N SER A 363 -22.58 -1.29 1.66
CA SER A 363 -22.78 -1.54 0.24
C SER A 363 -21.45 -1.77 -0.50
N HIS A 364 -21.52 -2.52 -1.58
CA HIS A 364 -20.40 -2.66 -2.49
C HIS A 364 -20.83 -2.56 -3.95
N GLY A 365 -19.92 -2.15 -4.82
CA GLY A 365 -20.08 -2.14 -6.26
C GLY A 365 -18.78 -2.46 -6.98
N SER A 366 -18.87 -3.15 -8.11
CA SER A 366 -17.72 -3.37 -9.00
C SER A 366 -18.19 -3.30 -10.45
N THR A 367 -17.50 -2.49 -11.25
CA THR A 367 -17.83 -2.32 -12.66
C THR A 367 -16.59 -2.34 -13.53
N SER A 368 -16.74 -2.87 -14.74
CA SER A 368 -15.80 -2.72 -15.84
C SER A 368 -16.53 -2.07 -16.98
N GLY A 369 -15.94 -1.04 -17.57
CA GLY A 369 -16.52 -0.32 -18.70
C GLY A 369 -15.49 0.10 -19.73
N ALA A 370 -15.97 0.51 -20.89
CA ALA A 370 -15.19 1.23 -21.89
C ALA A 370 -15.43 2.73 -21.76
N ILE A 371 -14.74 3.53 -22.56
CA ILE A 371 -14.99 4.97 -22.66
C ILE A 371 -16.43 5.20 -23.12
N ASP A 372 -17.09 6.17 -22.49
CA ASP A 372 -18.42 6.62 -22.89
C ASP A 372 -18.36 7.24 -24.31
N GLU A 373 -18.95 6.54 -25.27
CA GLU A 373 -18.92 6.95 -26.69
C GLU A 373 -19.70 8.24 -26.94
N ASP A 374 -20.74 8.51 -26.18
CA ASP A 374 -21.52 9.75 -26.31
C ASP A 374 -20.71 10.96 -25.81
N ALA A 375 -20.02 10.79 -24.65
CA ALA A 375 -19.13 11.80 -24.12
C ALA A 375 -17.93 12.03 -25.05
N LEU A 376 -17.35 10.98 -25.61
CA LEU A 376 -16.27 11.05 -26.58
C LEU A 376 -16.72 11.76 -27.85
N PHE A 377 -17.88 11.40 -28.38
CA PHE A 377 -18.50 12.06 -29.56
C PHE A 377 -18.77 13.55 -29.30
N TYR A 378 -19.30 13.89 -28.13
CA TYR A 378 -19.54 15.28 -27.73
C TYR A 378 -18.27 16.12 -27.74
N LEU A 379 -17.19 15.66 -27.11
CA LEU A 379 -15.90 16.36 -27.08
C LEU A 379 -15.33 16.53 -28.49
N ARG A 380 -15.37 15.48 -29.32
CA ARG A 380 -14.90 15.52 -30.72
C ARG A 380 -15.73 16.47 -31.58
N SER A 381 -17.03 16.54 -31.38
CA SER A 381 -17.89 17.47 -32.10
C SER A 381 -17.62 18.95 -31.78
N ARG A 382 -16.95 19.20 -30.62
CA ARG A 382 -16.46 20.52 -30.20
C ARG A 382 -15.04 20.82 -30.67
N GLY A 383 -14.44 19.95 -31.48
CA GLY A 383 -13.13 20.15 -32.07
C GLY A 383 -11.95 19.59 -31.23
N VAL A 384 -12.23 18.87 -30.15
CA VAL A 384 -11.17 18.19 -29.36
C VAL A 384 -10.69 16.98 -30.17
N ALA A 385 -9.37 16.83 -30.31
CA ALA A 385 -8.78 15.66 -30.97
C ALA A 385 -9.13 14.36 -30.21
N ALA A 386 -9.23 13.24 -30.95
CA ALA A 386 -9.70 11.97 -30.35
C ALA A 386 -8.87 11.53 -29.16
N ASP A 387 -7.52 11.59 -29.27
CA ASP A 387 -6.62 11.21 -28.20
C ASP A 387 -6.75 12.13 -26.99
N GLU A 388 -6.90 13.43 -27.22
CA GLU A 388 -7.09 14.42 -26.14
C GLU A 388 -8.42 14.21 -25.43
N ALA A 389 -9.51 13.95 -26.18
CA ALA A 389 -10.81 13.63 -25.61
C ALA A 389 -10.77 12.35 -24.78
N THR A 390 -10.08 11.31 -25.24
CA THR A 390 -9.83 10.08 -24.49
C THR A 390 -9.08 10.34 -23.19
N ASN A 391 -8.01 11.15 -23.24
CA ASN A 391 -7.23 11.51 -22.05
C ASN A 391 -8.07 12.30 -21.04
N LEU A 392 -8.88 13.26 -21.49
CA LEU A 392 -9.77 14.04 -20.62
C LEU A 392 -10.80 13.15 -19.90
N LEU A 393 -11.43 12.22 -20.62
CA LEU A 393 -12.38 11.27 -20.03
C LEU A 393 -11.71 10.30 -19.07
N THR A 394 -10.48 9.88 -19.36
CA THR A 394 -9.66 9.04 -18.48
C THR A 394 -9.31 9.77 -17.17
N LEU A 395 -8.88 11.04 -17.26
CA LEU A 395 -8.61 11.85 -16.08
C LEU A 395 -9.88 12.09 -15.25
N ALA A 396 -11.00 12.41 -15.89
CA ALA A 396 -12.29 12.58 -15.23
C ALA A 396 -12.71 11.30 -14.48
N PHE A 397 -12.48 10.12 -15.05
CA PHE A 397 -12.75 8.85 -14.39
C PHE A 397 -11.88 8.64 -13.14
N LEU A 398 -10.59 9.00 -13.21
CA LEU A 398 -9.65 8.83 -12.08
C LEU A 398 -9.86 9.90 -10.99
N SER A 399 -10.40 11.07 -11.33
CA SER A 399 -10.58 12.20 -10.40
C SER A 399 -11.47 11.87 -9.20
N GLU A 400 -12.41 10.92 -9.35
CA GLU A 400 -13.26 10.47 -8.26
C GLU A 400 -12.44 9.77 -7.14
N ALA A 401 -11.40 9.01 -7.49
CA ALA A 401 -10.50 8.45 -6.47
C ALA A 401 -9.56 9.52 -5.88
N LEU A 402 -9.16 10.51 -6.69
CA LEU A 402 -8.34 11.64 -6.24
C LEU A 402 -9.08 12.53 -5.24
N SER A 403 -10.41 12.60 -5.27
CA SER A 403 -11.20 13.35 -4.31
C SER A 403 -11.08 12.85 -2.86
N GLU A 404 -10.55 11.62 -2.66
CA GLU A 404 -10.21 11.09 -1.34
C GLU A 404 -8.89 11.68 -0.76
N VAL A 405 -8.13 12.43 -1.56
CA VAL A 405 -6.94 13.17 -1.11
C VAL A 405 -7.37 14.56 -0.65
N GLU A 406 -7.41 14.77 0.66
CA GLU A 406 -7.92 16.02 1.26
C GLU A 406 -7.06 17.26 0.97
N ASN A 407 -5.74 17.08 0.84
CA ASN A 407 -4.83 18.17 0.56
C ASN A 407 -4.81 18.47 -0.94
N GLU A 408 -5.27 19.68 -1.32
CA GLU A 408 -5.40 20.12 -2.71
C GLU A 408 -4.04 20.14 -3.44
N ASP A 409 -2.96 20.61 -2.78
CA ASP A 409 -1.63 20.66 -3.39
C ASP A 409 -1.13 19.26 -3.75
N ILE A 410 -1.34 18.28 -2.86
CA ILE A 410 -0.97 16.88 -3.11
C ILE A 410 -1.82 16.30 -4.25
N ALA A 411 -3.13 16.56 -4.25
CA ALA A 411 -4.02 16.09 -5.30
C ALA A 411 -3.63 16.67 -6.67
N GLU A 412 -3.26 17.94 -6.75
CA GLU A 412 -2.77 18.59 -7.98
C GLU A 412 -1.48 17.95 -8.49
N LEU A 413 -0.50 17.67 -7.62
CA LEU A 413 0.75 17.00 -7.99
C LEU A 413 0.48 15.59 -8.57
N ILE A 414 -0.45 14.84 -7.95
CA ILE A 414 -0.84 13.52 -8.44
C ILE A 414 -1.54 13.64 -9.80
N ASN A 415 -2.45 14.59 -9.96
CA ASN A 415 -3.13 14.83 -11.24
C ASN A 415 -2.14 15.21 -12.34
N ALA A 416 -1.22 16.13 -12.08
CA ALA A 416 -0.17 16.50 -13.03
C ALA A 416 0.70 15.31 -13.44
N ARG A 417 1.00 14.39 -12.52
CA ARG A 417 1.74 13.16 -12.80
C ARG A 417 0.94 12.23 -13.72
N LEU A 418 -0.37 12.08 -13.51
CA LEU A 418 -1.26 11.31 -14.37
C LEU A 418 -1.37 11.91 -15.77
N GLU A 419 -1.53 13.23 -15.90
CA GLU A 419 -1.50 13.92 -17.18
C GLU A 419 -0.21 13.70 -17.95
N GLY A 420 0.93 13.80 -17.26
CA GLY A 420 2.25 13.52 -17.83
C GLY A 420 2.37 12.08 -18.35
N TRP A 421 1.82 11.09 -17.62
CA TRP A 421 1.78 9.70 -18.05
C TRP A 421 0.93 9.51 -19.31
N LEU A 422 -0.26 10.06 -19.34
CA LEU A 422 -1.16 9.99 -20.50
C LEU A 422 -0.53 10.60 -21.78
N LYS A 423 0.16 11.74 -21.64
CA LYS A 423 0.82 12.43 -22.77
C LYS A 423 1.98 11.61 -23.36
N ARG A 424 2.69 10.82 -22.55
CA ARG A 424 3.81 9.98 -23.02
C ARG A 424 3.37 8.74 -23.80
N ARG A 425 2.12 8.34 -23.68
CA ARG A 425 1.57 7.10 -24.25
C ARG A 425 0.87 7.30 -25.61
N ARG A 426 1.29 8.31 -26.34
CA ARG A 426 0.79 8.59 -27.70
C ARG A 426 1.50 7.74 -28.74
#